data_65500a120419b17d7e7c0dc410d4e3c6
#
_entry.id   65500a120419b17d7e7c0dc410d4e3c6
#
_cell.length_a   1.000
_cell.length_b   1.000
_cell.length_c   1.000
_cell.angle_alpha   90.00
_cell.angle_beta   90.00
_cell.angle_gamma   90.00
#
_symmetry.space_group_name_H-M   'P 1'
#
loop_
_entity.id
_entity.type
_entity.pdbx_description
1 polymer ?
#
loop_
_entity_poly.entity_id
_entity_poly.type
_entity_poly.pdbx_seq_one_letter_code
_entity_poly.pdbx_strand_id
1 'polypeptide(L)'
;MIPNSKGLVTPREYRCSPDLNLSSPQPAPSLVAVTAEEPRAPYDPMPHGPAEVGVGPWEGALPTGVEYDAQLLAEGDRRNVVDRYRYWSMEAIVADLDARRHDFHVAIENWQHDFNIGTIVRSANAFLAREVHIVGRKRWNRRGAMVTDRYQHVRHHEDVESLAAYLHGKGVTLMGIDNLPGSEHLETWAMPRSVCFLFGQEGPGLSEDARERCDGTFSIAQFGSTRSINAGVAAGIAMHTWIRQHADVPR
;
A
#
# COMPACT_ATOMS: atom_id res chain seq x y z
N MET A 1 -37.38 -0.96 -49.67
CA MET A 1 -36.04 -0.84 -50.33
C MET A 1 -35.13 -0.14 -49.33
N ILE A 2 -34.28 -0.87 -48.66
CA ILE A 2 -33.30 -0.37 -47.66
C ILE A 2 -31.93 -0.72 -48.26
N PRO A 3 -31.01 0.22 -48.41
CA PRO A 3 -29.62 -0.14 -48.70
C PRO A 3 -28.82 -0.21 -47.40
N ASN A 4 -28.25 -1.36 -47.22
CA ASN A 4 -27.33 -1.76 -46.20
C ASN A 4 -25.91 -1.35 -46.61
N SER A 5 -25.18 -0.54 -45.86
CA SER A 5 -23.75 -0.33 -46.03
C SER A 5 -23.02 -0.50 -44.73
N LYS A 6 -22.54 -1.72 -44.50
CA LYS A 6 -21.57 -2.02 -43.44
C LYS A 6 -20.18 -1.55 -43.91
N GLY A 7 -19.66 -0.50 -43.28
CA GLY A 7 -18.25 -0.13 -43.36
C GLY A 7 -17.43 -1.05 -42.46
N LEU A 8 -16.59 -1.91 -43.05
CA LEU A 8 -15.54 -2.66 -42.35
C LEU A 8 -14.45 -1.69 -41.94
N VAL A 9 -14.20 -1.57 -40.61
CA VAL A 9 -13.01 -0.93 -40.08
C VAL A 9 -11.91 -1.99 -40.01
N THR A 10 -10.88 -1.83 -40.85
CA THR A 10 -9.69 -2.68 -40.81
C THR A 10 -8.79 -2.36 -39.61
N PRO A 11 -8.14 -3.35 -38.96
CA PRO A 11 -7.22 -3.13 -37.89
C PRO A 11 -5.96 -2.38 -38.37
N ARG A 12 -5.56 -1.34 -37.63
CA ARG A 12 -4.26 -0.68 -37.83
C ARG A 12 -3.14 -1.63 -37.46
N GLU A 13 -2.31 -1.97 -38.44
CA GLU A 13 -1.04 -2.67 -38.19
C GLU A 13 -0.07 -1.80 -37.41
N TYR A 14 0.39 -2.29 -36.25
CA TYR A 14 1.51 -1.71 -35.53
C TYR A 14 2.80 -2.06 -36.23
N ARG A 15 3.41 -1.09 -36.94
CA ARG A 15 4.79 -1.20 -37.43
C ARG A 15 5.75 -0.91 -36.28
N CYS A 16 6.53 -1.91 -35.88
CA CYS A 16 7.77 -1.72 -35.14
C CYS A 16 8.79 -1.02 -36.02
N SER A 17 9.29 0.12 -35.61
CA SER A 17 10.46 0.76 -36.22
C SER A 17 11.73 0.12 -35.63
N PRO A 18 12.65 -0.40 -36.45
CA PRO A 18 13.94 -0.85 -35.99
C PRO A 18 14.94 0.30 -36.18
N ASP A 19 15.27 1.03 -35.12
CA ASP A 19 16.50 1.84 -35.02
C ASP A 19 16.75 2.27 -33.57
N LEU A 20 17.28 1.35 -32.77
CA LEU A 20 17.96 1.69 -31.53
C LEU A 20 19.48 1.50 -31.76
N ASN A 21 20.14 2.63 -32.01
CA ASN A 21 21.58 2.74 -32.11
C ASN A 21 22.21 2.46 -30.74
N LEU A 22 22.79 1.26 -30.58
CA LEU A 22 23.54 0.85 -29.40
C LEU A 22 24.91 1.52 -29.39
N SER A 23 25.02 2.68 -28.73
CA SER A 23 26.31 3.25 -28.38
C SER A 23 26.95 2.45 -27.23
N SER A 24 28.23 2.17 -27.41
CA SER A 24 29.11 1.38 -26.54
C SER A 24 29.10 1.78 -25.06
N PRO A 25 29.32 0.82 -24.12
CA PRO A 25 29.27 1.09 -22.69
C PRO A 25 30.44 1.98 -22.23
N GLN A 26 30.10 3.04 -21.53
CA GLN A 26 31.07 3.90 -20.84
C GLN A 26 31.65 3.15 -19.62
N PRO A 27 32.96 3.35 -19.29
CA PRO A 27 33.56 2.71 -18.12
C PRO A 27 32.98 3.25 -16.83
N ALA A 28 32.76 2.35 -15.86
CA ALA A 28 32.23 2.67 -14.54
C ALA A 28 33.17 3.64 -13.78
N PRO A 29 32.60 4.61 -13.02
CA PRO A 29 33.43 5.48 -12.18
C PRO A 29 34.03 4.70 -11.00
N SER A 30 35.30 4.98 -10.69
CA SER A 30 36.01 4.39 -9.58
C SER A 30 35.39 4.74 -8.22
N LEU A 31 35.23 3.73 -7.38
CA LEU A 31 34.78 3.84 -6.00
C LEU A 31 35.79 4.65 -5.17
N VAL A 32 35.37 5.84 -4.75
CA VAL A 32 36.03 6.58 -3.67
C VAL A 32 35.40 6.12 -2.37
N ALA A 33 36.20 5.55 -1.47
CA ALA A 33 35.77 5.15 -0.13
C ALA A 33 35.41 6.38 0.69
N VAL A 34 34.11 6.53 1.00
CA VAL A 34 33.59 7.51 1.97
C VAL A 34 33.32 6.75 3.25
N THR A 35 34.18 6.94 4.25
CA THR A 35 33.89 6.54 5.63
C THR A 35 32.99 7.59 6.25
N ALA A 36 31.67 7.38 6.15
CA ALA A 36 30.68 8.08 6.94
C ALA A 36 29.85 7.01 7.67
N GLU A 37 29.56 7.25 8.95
CA GLU A 37 28.61 6.43 9.69
C GLU A 37 27.33 6.27 8.87
N GLU A 38 27.02 5.02 8.48
CA GLU A 38 25.83 4.74 7.71
C GLU A 38 24.58 5.07 8.55
N PRO A 39 23.66 5.91 8.04
CA PRO A 39 22.37 6.05 8.66
C PRO A 39 21.69 4.67 8.63
N ARG A 40 21.26 4.18 9.79
CA ARG A 40 20.57 2.89 9.93
C ARG A 40 19.46 2.79 8.88
N ALA A 41 19.58 1.83 7.99
CA ALA A 41 18.64 1.59 6.93
C ALA A 41 17.22 1.39 7.53
N PRO A 42 16.19 2.03 7.00
CA PRO A 42 14.80 1.82 7.44
C PRO A 42 14.28 0.43 7.08
N TYR A 43 15.04 -0.37 6.36
CA TYR A 43 14.73 -1.74 5.97
C TYR A 43 15.73 -2.70 6.62
N ASP A 44 15.20 -3.50 7.56
CA ASP A 44 15.94 -4.59 8.18
C ASP A 44 15.54 -5.88 7.44
N PRO A 45 16.45 -6.53 6.67
CA PRO A 45 16.11 -7.75 5.97
C PRO A 45 15.71 -8.84 6.97
N MET A 46 14.54 -9.45 6.74
CA MET A 46 14.07 -10.57 7.54
C MET A 46 15.09 -11.70 7.52
N PRO A 47 15.47 -12.30 8.66
CA PRO A 47 16.37 -13.43 8.68
C PRO A 47 15.76 -14.60 7.90
N HIS A 48 16.51 -15.17 6.97
CA HIS A 48 16.09 -16.29 6.14
C HIS A 48 16.26 -17.62 6.91
N GLY A 49 15.14 -18.25 7.30
CA GLY A 49 15.13 -19.60 7.87
C GLY A 49 13.80 -19.92 8.57
N PRO A 50 13.52 -21.21 8.87
CA PRO A 50 12.39 -21.60 9.72
C PRO A 50 12.73 -21.29 11.18
N ALA A 51 13.07 -20.04 11.49
CA ALA A 51 13.26 -19.59 12.85
C ALA A 51 11.89 -19.62 13.56
N GLU A 52 11.84 -20.08 14.78
CA GLU A 52 10.71 -19.86 15.65
C GLU A 52 10.41 -18.37 15.63
N VAL A 53 9.16 -18.00 15.26
CA VAL A 53 8.76 -16.58 15.23
C VAL A 53 8.86 -16.03 16.63
N GLY A 54 9.82 -15.12 16.85
CA GLY A 54 10.00 -14.47 18.13
C GLY A 54 11.36 -14.69 18.78
N VAL A 55 11.50 -14.16 19.97
CA VAL A 55 12.70 -14.24 20.81
C VAL A 55 12.30 -14.66 22.23
N GLY A 56 13.22 -15.36 22.93
CA GLY A 56 13.03 -15.76 24.32
C GLY A 56 13.07 -14.56 25.30
N PRO A 57 13.02 -14.82 26.62
CA PRO A 57 13.25 -13.80 27.64
C PRO A 57 14.57 -13.05 27.41
N TRP A 58 14.59 -11.78 27.83
CA TRP A 58 15.79 -10.95 27.70
C TRP A 58 16.94 -11.55 28.55
N GLU A 59 18.10 -11.66 27.94
CA GLU A 59 19.31 -12.14 28.61
C GLU A 59 20.27 -10.96 28.85
N GLY A 60 20.77 -10.84 30.09
CA GLY A 60 21.71 -9.79 30.51
C GLY A 60 21.08 -8.63 31.25
N ALA A 61 21.77 -7.48 31.30
CA ALA A 61 21.28 -6.29 31.97
C ALA A 61 20.01 -5.77 31.27
N LEU A 62 18.99 -5.46 32.06
CA LEU A 62 17.72 -4.94 31.51
C LEU A 62 17.94 -3.59 30.83
N PRO A 63 17.35 -3.36 29.66
CA PRO A 63 17.39 -2.05 29.01
C PRO A 63 16.62 -1.02 29.84
N THR A 64 17.07 0.22 29.83
CA THR A 64 16.51 1.31 30.63
C THR A 64 15.57 2.24 29.86
N GLY A 65 15.32 1.95 28.59
CA GLY A 65 14.42 2.76 27.73
C GLY A 65 12.95 2.64 28.14
N VAL A 66 12.21 3.73 28.00
CA VAL A 66 10.76 3.78 28.30
C VAL A 66 9.92 3.04 27.25
N GLU A 67 10.52 2.71 26.13
CA GLU A 67 9.88 1.96 25.05
C GLU A 67 9.67 0.47 25.36
N TYR A 68 10.40 -0.11 26.32
CA TYR A 68 10.37 -1.54 26.59
C TYR A 68 9.20 -1.95 27.48
N ASP A 69 8.65 -3.11 27.18
CA ASP A 69 7.58 -3.76 27.93
C ASP A 69 8.19 -4.78 28.91
N ALA A 70 7.93 -4.60 30.21
CA ALA A 70 8.50 -5.45 31.25
C ALA A 70 8.06 -6.92 31.13
N GLN A 71 6.82 -7.18 30.72
CA GLN A 71 6.33 -8.53 30.52
C GLN A 71 7.02 -9.21 29.34
N LEU A 72 7.19 -8.51 28.22
CA LEU A 72 7.90 -9.05 27.05
C LEU A 72 9.38 -9.32 27.36
N LEU A 73 10.02 -8.49 28.15
CA LEU A 73 11.39 -8.73 28.62
C LEU A 73 11.49 -10.01 29.47
N ALA A 74 10.49 -10.26 30.33
CA ALA A 74 10.48 -11.42 31.23
C ALA A 74 10.06 -12.72 30.54
N GLU A 75 9.11 -12.68 29.59
CA GLU A 75 8.48 -13.86 28.98
C GLU A 75 8.96 -14.16 27.57
N GLY A 76 9.64 -13.17 26.93
CA GLY A 76 9.99 -13.20 25.52
C GLY A 76 8.95 -12.53 24.62
N ASP A 77 9.33 -12.25 23.37
CA ASP A 77 8.49 -11.58 22.39
C ASP A 77 8.26 -12.44 21.17
N ARG A 78 7.04 -12.99 21.04
CA ARG A 78 6.62 -13.85 19.91
C ARG A 78 5.77 -13.11 18.87
N ARG A 79 5.71 -11.76 18.95
CA ARG A 79 4.97 -10.96 17.98
C ARG A 79 5.68 -10.96 16.62
N ASN A 80 4.89 -10.82 15.54
CA ASN A 80 5.43 -10.65 14.19
C ASN A 80 5.83 -9.17 13.97
N VAL A 81 6.94 -8.76 14.58
CA VAL A 81 7.53 -7.42 14.45
C VAL A 81 8.98 -7.53 13.98
N VAL A 82 9.50 -6.49 13.35
CA VAL A 82 10.92 -6.39 12.99
C VAL A 82 11.79 -6.37 14.25
N ASP A 83 13.05 -6.78 14.13
CA ASP A 83 13.90 -7.02 15.30
C ASP A 83 14.12 -5.78 16.16
N ARG A 84 14.19 -4.59 15.58
CA ARG A 84 14.32 -3.33 16.34
C ARG A 84 13.15 -3.06 17.30
N TYR A 85 11.96 -3.67 17.07
CA TYR A 85 10.78 -3.52 17.93
C TYR A 85 10.62 -4.66 18.92
N ARG A 86 11.58 -5.58 18.98
CA ARG A 86 11.55 -6.65 19.98
C ARG A 86 11.53 -6.06 21.38
N TYR A 87 10.64 -6.60 22.18
CA TYR A 87 10.37 -6.19 23.56
C TYR A 87 9.81 -4.75 23.75
N TRP A 88 9.60 -3.99 22.67
CA TRP A 88 8.96 -2.67 22.79
C TRP A 88 7.48 -2.79 23.17
N SER A 89 6.96 -1.85 23.94
CA SER A 89 5.52 -1.73 24.17
C SER A 89 4.79 -1.43 22.84
N MET A 90 3.50 -1.77 22.78
CA MET A 90 2.71 -1.48 21.59
C MET A 90 2.62 0.02 21.32
N GLU A 91 2.46 0.79 22.38
CA GLU A 91 2.37 2.25 22.36
C GLU A 91 3.66 2.88 21.81
N ALA A 92 4.82 2.37 22.22
CA ALA A 92 6.11 2.85 21.74
C ALA A 92 6.30 2.54 20.25
N ILE A 93 5.89 1.34 19.78
CA ILE A 93 5.94 0.97 18.37
C ILE A 93 5.04 1.91 17.55
N VAL A 94 3.79 2.12 17.99
CA VAL A 94 2.85 3.01 17.29
C VAL A 94 3.39 4.43 17.23
N ALA A 95 3.95 4.96 18.32
CA ALA A 95 4.52 6.30 18.36
C ALA A 95 5.70 6.46 17.38
N ASP A 96 6.60 5.46 17.30
CA ASP A 96 7.71 5.48 16.35
C ASP A 96 7.23 5.38 14.89
N LEU A 97 6.21 4.56 14.63
CA LEU A 97 5.60 4.48 13.29
C LEU A 97 4.92 5.80 12.92
N ASP A 98 4.19 6.42 13.84
CA ASP A 98 3.44 7.67 13.61
C ASP A 98 4.35 8.84 13.24
N ALA A 99 5.56 8.89 13.79
CA ALA A 99 6.57 9.89 13.46
C ALA A 99 7.06 9.80 11.99
N ARG A 100 6.80 8.67 11.32
CA ARG A 100 7.36 8.36 9.99
C ARG A 100 6.31 7.98 8.94
N ARG A 101 5.00 7.98 9.29
CA ARG A 101 3.94 7.61 8.34
C ARG A 101 3.98 8.47 7.09
N HIS A 102 3.84 7.82 5.97
CA HIS A 102 3.67 8.47 4.68
C HIS A 102 2.32 9.17 4.56
N ASP A 103 2.23 10.14 3.66
CA ASP A 103 1.03 10.98 3.47
C ASP A 103 -0.03 10.36 2.57
N PHE A 104 -0.02 9.03 2.41
CA PHE A 104 -1.09 8.36 1.71
C PHE A 104 -1.98 7.57 2.66
N HIS A 105 -3.24 7.46 2.29
CA HIS A 105 -4.29 6.73 2.97
C HIS A 105 -4.80 5.59 2.07
N VAL A 106 -5.46 4.62 2.66
CA VAL A 106 -6.12 3.54 1.95
C VAL A 106 -7.55 3.40 2.46
N ALA A 107 -8.52 3.30 1.58
CA ALA A 107 -9.92 3.09 1.93
C ALA A 107 -10.47 1.86 1.19
N ILE A 108 -11.38 1.14 1.81
CA ILE A 108 -12.05 0.00 1.21
C ILE A 108 -13.53 0.00 1.56
N GLU A 109 -14.37 -0.22 0.56
CA GLU A 109 -15.80 -0.41 0.75
C GLU A 109 -16.08 -1.81 1.30
N ASN A 110 -16.90 -1.88 2.35
CA ASN A 110 -17.26 -3.10 3.07
C ASN A 110 -18.78 -3.27 3.18
N TRP A 111 -19.49 -3.33 2.04
CA TRP A 111 -20.95 -3.55 2.01
C TRP A 111 -21.31 -5.03 2.06
N GLN A 112 -20.47 -5.89 1.50
CA GLN A 112 -20.54 -7.34 1.59
C GLN A 112 -19.25 -7.81 2.28
N HIS A 113 -19.22 -9.02 2.84
CA HIS A 113 -18.00 -9.50 3.50
C HIS A 113 -16.83 -9.58 2.51
N ASP A 114 -15.85 -8.69 2.65
CA ASP A 114 -14.64 -8.70 1.84
C ASP A 114 -13.49 -9.37 2.60
N PHE A 115 -12.93 -10.43 2.01
CA PHE A 115 -11.78 -11.14 2.58
C PHE A 115 -10.46 -10.38 2.38
N ASN A 116 -10.43 -9.39 1.46
CA ASN A 116 -9.22 -8.64 1.14
C ASN A 116 -8.87 -7.56 2.17
N ILE A 117 -9.84 -7.11 2.97
CA ILE A 117 -9.62 -6.02 3.95
C ILE A 117 -8.41 -6.32 4.84
N GLY A 118 -8.33 -7.52 5.40
CA GLY A 118 -7.19 -7.91 6.24
C GLY A 118 -5.85 -7.83 5.51
N THR A 119 -5.80 -8.29 4.25
CA THR A 119 -4.60 -8.22 3.41
C THR A 119 -4.22 -6.77 3.11
N ILE A 120 -5.20 -5.91 2.83
CA ILE A 120 -4.98 -4.48 2.58
C ILE A 120 -4.44 -3.79 3.83
N VAL A 121 -5.02 -4.03 5.00
CA VAL A 121 -4.54 -3.50 6.29
C VAL A 121 -3.10 -3.92 6.56
N ARG A 122 -2.76 -5.19 6.31
CA ARG A 122 -1.39 -5.69 6.45
C ARG A 122 -0.41 -4.99 5.50
N SER A 123 -0.79 -4.83 4.25
CA SER A 123 0.02 -4.14 3.25
C SER A 123 0.17 -2.65 3.58
N ALA A 124 -0.90 -2.00 4.03
CA ALA A 124 -0.88 -0.60 4.47
C ALA A 124 0.07 -0.38 5.66
N ASN A 125 0.10 -1.31 6.62
CA ASN A 125 1.09 -1.28 7.70
C ASN A 125 2.51 -1.46 7.17
N ALA A 126 2.75 -2.40 6.24
CA ALA A 126 4.07 -2.64 5.67
C ALA A 126 4.61 -1.44 4.87
N PHE A 127 3.72 -0.74 4.15
CA PHE A 127 4.05 0.48 3.40
C PHE A 127 3.88 1.78 4.21
N LEU A 128 3.62 1.67 5.52
CA LEU A 128 3.55 2.79 6.46
C LEU A 128 2.51 3.86 6.06
N ALA A 129 1.34 3.42 5.59
CA ALA A 129 0.21 4.29 5.27
C ALA A 129 -0.23 5.13 6.49
N ARG A 130 -0.71 6.35 6.27
CA ARG A 130 -1.19 7.24 7.33
C ARG A 130 -2.33 6.62 8.12
N GLU A 131 -3.40 6.26 7.44
CA GLU A 131 -4.58 5.62 8.01
C GLU A 131 -5.19 4.63 6.99
N VAL A 132 -5.92 3.66 7.50
CA VAL A 132 -6.79 2.78 6.71
C VAL A 132 -8.24 3.08 7.07
N HIS A 133 -9.10 3.23 6.07
CA HIS A 133 -10.50 3.57 6.22
C HIS A 133 -11.39 2.39 5.77
N ILE A 134 -12.30 1.97 6.64
CA ILE A 134 -13.31 0.97 6.32
C ILE A 134 -14.64 1.68 6.12
N VAL A 135 -15.21 1.59 4.94
CA VAL A 135 -16.45 2.28 4.57
C VAL A 135 -17.61 1.30 4.54
N GLY A 136 -18.71 1.61 5.21
CA GLY A 136 -19.89 0.77 5.31
C GLY A 136 -19.90 -0.09 6.58
N ARG A 137 -19.90 -1.42 6.46
CA ARG A 137 -19.96 -2.29 7.64
C ARG A 137 -18.73 -2.18 8.51
N LYS A 138 -18.91 -1.94 9.81
CA LYS A 138 -17.82 -1.81 10.78
C LYS A 138 -17.05 -3.11 11.02
N ARG A 139 -17.71 -4.26 10.91
CA ARG A 139 -17.08 -5.58 11.12
C ARG A 139 -16.42 -6.07 9.84
N TRP A 140 -15.19 -6.51 9.95
CA TRP A 140 -14.42 -7.13 8.88
C TRP A 140 -13.57 -8.29 9.39
N ASN A 141 -13.08 -9.16 8.50
CA ASN A 141 -12.27 -10.31 8.86
C ASN A 141 -10.81 -9.90 9.11
N ARG A 142 -10.38 -9.92 10.37
CA ARG A 142 -9.04 -9.53 10.78
C ARG A 142 -7.95 -10.58 10.53
N ARG A 143 -8.30 -11.81 10.17
CA ARG A 143 -7.32 -12.90 9.99
C ARG A 143 -6.23 -12.54 8.96
N GLY A 144 -6.62 -11.93 7.84
CA GLY A 144 -5.69 -11.49 6.81
C GLY A 144 -4.71 -10.41 7.27
N ALA A 145 -5.06 -9.63 8.27
CA ALA A 145 -4.19 -8.59 8.83
C ALA A 145 -3.02 -9.16 9.62
N MET A 146 -3.06 -10.43 10.05
CA MET A 146 -1.97 -11.05 10.83
C MET A 146 -1.54 -10.18 12.03
N VAL A 147 -2.53 -9.62 12.74
CA VAL A 147 -2.36 -8.75 13.93
C VAL A 147 -1.77 -7.36 13.64
N THR A 148 -1.44 -7.02 12.39
CA THR A 148 -0.85 -5.71 12.05
C THR A 148 -1.84 -4.55 12.20
N ASP A 149 -3.14 -4.84 12.27
CA ASP A 149 -4.18 -3.87 12.60
C ASP A 149 -4.01 -3.21 13.98
N ARG A 150 -3.19 -3.77 14.87
CA ARG A 150 -2.82 -3.17 16.16
C ARG A 150 -1.82 -2.02 16.05
N TYR A 151 -1.04 -2.02 14.97
CA TYR A 151 -0.01 -1.01 14.70
C TYR A 151 -0.46 0.01 13.65
N GLN A 152 -1.65 -0.19 13.05
CA GLN A 152 -2.19 0.65 12.01
C GLN A 152 -3.44 1.40 12.51
N HIS A 153 -3.56 2.68 12.17
CA HIS A 153 -4.77 3.44 12.43
C HIS A 153 -5.87 2.99 11.47
N VAL A 154 -6.87 2.30 12.00
CA VAL A 154 -8.02 1.83 11.23
C VAL A 154 -9.26 2.62 11.66
N ARG A 155 -9.79 3.44 10.75
CA ARG A 155 -10.96 4.29 10.96
C ARG A 155 -12.17 3.73 10.22
N HIS A 156 -13.34 3.81 10.84
CA HIS A 156 -14.60 3.43 10.23
C HIS A 156 -15.38 4.67 9.78
N HIS A 157 -16.00 4.57 8.59
CA HIS A 157 -16.95 5.52 8.03
C HIS A 157 -18.24 4.80 7.69
N GLU A 158 -19.40 5.44 7.94
CA GLU A 158 -20.70 4.82 7.64
C GLU A 158 -20.93 4.73 6.13
N ASP A 159 -20.45 5.71 5.37
CA ASP A 159 -20.61 5.86 3.93
C ASP A 159 -19.40 6.56 3.30
N VAL A 160 -19.42 6.67 1.97
CA VAL A 160 -18.37 7.34 1.19
C VAL A 160 -18.41 8.86 1.40
N GLU A 161 -19.58 9.43 1.67
CA GLU A 161 -19.72 10.86 1.93
C GLU A 161 -18.94 11.28 3.18
N SER A 162 -19.09 10.54 4.28
CA SER A 162 -18.35 10.79 5.52
C SER A 162 -16.84 10.57 5.35
N LEU A 163 -16.42 9.60 4.53
CA LEU A 163 -15.03 9.42 4.15
C LEU A 163 -14.51 10.64 3.37
N ALA A 164 -15.20 11.05 2.31
CA ALA A 164 -14.80 12.17 1.46
C ALA A 164 -14.70 13.47 2.26
N ALA A 165 -15.71 13.77 3.09
CA ALA A 165 -15.70 14.94 3.96
C ALA A 165 -14.51 14.95 4.93
N TYR A 166 -14.19 13.77 5.52
CA TYR A 166 -13.04 13.63 6.40
C TYR A 166 -11.71 13.87 5.70
N LEU A 167 -11.53 13.32 4.50
CA LEU A 167 -10.29 13.43 3.73
C LEU A 167 -10.10 14.83 3.14
N HIS A 168 -11.14 15.38 2.51
CA HIS A 168 -11.09 16.75 1.95
C HIS A 168 -10.87 17.79 3.05
N GLY A 169 -11.43 17.61 4.24
CA GLY A 169 -11.15 18.44 5.42
C GLY A 169 -9.69 18.43 5.86
N LYS A 170 -8.91 17.43 5.43
CA LYS A 170 -7.46 17.30 5.66
C LYS A 170 -6.60 17.63 4.43
N GLY A 171 -7.22 18.04 3.31
CA GLY A 171 -6.51 18.29 2.05
C GLY A 171 -5.98 17.02 1.37
N VAL A 172 -6.62 15.86 1.62
CA VAL A 172 -6.28 14.58 1.02
C VAL A 172 -7.16 14.33 -0.19
N THR A 173 -6.56 14.09 -1.35
CA THR A 173 -7.26 13.75 -2.60
C THR A 173 -7.82 12.33 -2.51
N LEU A 174 -9.09 12.12 -2.84
CA LEU A 174 -9.74 10.80 -2.82
C LEU A 174 -9.77 10.23 -4.25
N MET A 175 -9.00 9.17 -4.48
CA MET A 175 -8.88 8.51 -5.78
C MET A 175 -9.45 7.10 -5.74
N GLY A 176 -10.40 6.81 -6.60
CA GLY A 176 -10.91 5.47 -6.80
C GLY A 176 -9.94 4.60 -7.59
N ILE A 177 -9.84 3.32 -7.26
CA ILE A 177 -9.05 2.35 -8.02
C ILE A 177 -10.01 1.34 -8.64
N ASP A 178 -10.25 1.49 -9.94
CA ASP A 178 -11.13 0.60 -10.73
C ASP A 178 -10.85 0.74 -12.24
N ASN A 179 -11.18 -0.28 -13.02
CA ASN A 179 -11.03 -0.28 -14.47
C ASN A 179 -12.26 0.34 -15.16
N LEU A 180 -12.53 1.61 -14.88
CA LEU A 180 -13.65 2.34 -15.45
C LEU A 180 -13.25 3.07 -16.74
N PRO A 181 -14.19 3.28 -17.69
CA PRO A 181 -13.94 4.16 -18.82
C PRO A 181 -13.56 5.57 -18.35
N GLY A 182 -12.43 6.08 -18.87
CA GLY A 182 -11.91 7.40 -18.49
C GLY A 182 -11.00 7.42 -17.27
N SER A 183 -10.72 6.25 -16.65
CA SER A 183 -9.70 6.16 -15.60
C SER A 183 -8.30 6.43 -16.17
N GLU A 184 -7.51 7.18 -15.42
CA GLU A 184 -6.10 7.38 -15.71
C GLU A 184 -5.29 6.14 -15.36
N HIS A 185 -4.20 5.87 -16.09
CA HIS A 185 -3.34 4.73 -15.79
C HIS A 185 -2.40 5.02 -14.64
N LEU A 186 -2.46 4.18 -13.61
CA LEU A 186 -1.63 4.29 -12.40
C LEU A 186 -0.12 4.33 -12.71
N GLU A 187 0.27 3.63 -13.79
CA GLU A 187 1.66 3.49 -14.21
C GLU A 187 2.27 4.78 -14.76
N THR A 188 1.46 5.67 -15.31
CA THR A 188 1.93 6.86 -16.04
C THR A 188 1.60 8.17 -15.35
N TRP A 189 0.76 8.13 -14.31
CA TRP A 189 0.33 9.33 -13.66
C TRP A 189 1.24 9.77 -12.50
N ALA A 190 1.45 11.09 -12.38
CA ALA A 190 2.13 11.68 -11.22
C ALA A 190 1.15 11.73 -10.04
N MET A 191 1.33 10.86 -9.07
CA MET A 191 0.43 10.77 -7.92
C MET A 191 0.54 12.00 -7.01
N PRO A 192 -0.58 12.51 -6.47
CA PRO A 192 -0.53 13.47 -5.38
C PRO A 192 0.21 12.87 -4.17
N ARG A 193 0.99 13.69 -3.47
CA ARG A 193 1.66 13.25 -2.26
C ARG A 193 0.64 12.88 -1.17
N SER A 194 -0.40 13.70 -0.99
CA SER A 194 -1.48 13.46 -0.06
C SER A 194 -2.68 12.87 -0.79
N VAL A 195 -2.85 11.56 -0.75
CA VAL A 195 -3.85 10.81 -1.50
C VAL A 195 -4.45 9.68 -0.68
N CYS A 196 -5.73 9.39 -0.88
CA CYS A 196 -6.39 8.19 -0.40
C CYS A 196 -6.81 7.32 -1.60
N PHE A 197 -6.37 6.07 -1.62
CA PHE A 197 -6.79 5.08 -2.61
C PHE A 197 -8.02 4.36 -2.10
N LEU A 198 -9.16 4.54 -2.77
CA LEU A 198 -10.41 3.85 -2.45
C LEU A 198 -10.59 2.63 -3.35
N PHE A 199 -10.74 1.48 -2.73
CA PHE A 199 -11.01 0.20 -3.39
C PHE A 199 -12.46 -0.20 -3.20
N GLY A 200 -13.10 -0.62 -4.28
CA GLY A 200 -14.43 -1.19 -4.26
C GLY A 200 -14.45 -2.63 -3.77
N GLN A 201 -15.62 -3.21 -3.74
CA GLN A 201 -15.85 -4.61 -3.36
C GLN A 201 -15.42 -5.57 -4.46
N GLU A 202 -15.08 -6.80 -4.08
CA GLU A 202 -14.90 -7.89 -5.02
C GLU A 202 -16.21 -8.16 -5.79
N GLY A 203 -16.13 -8.15 -7.11
CA GLY A 203 -17.25 -8.33 -8.04
C GLY A 203 -17.84 -7.01 -8.54
N PRO A 204 -18.57 -6.23 -7.74
CA PRO A 204 -19.17 -4.96 -8.20
C PRO A 204 -18.15 -3.85 -8.51
N GLY A 205 -16.95 -3.88 -7.90
CA GLY A 205 -16.02 -2.76 -7.96
C GLY A 205 -16.46 -1.60 -7.08
N LEU A 206 -16.10 -0.37 -7.45
CA LEU A 206 -16.51 0.85 -6.77
C LEU A 206 -18.03 1.06 -6.89
N SER A 207 -18.68 1.40 -5.77
CA SER A 207 -20.09 1.81 -5.78
C SER A 207 -20.30 3.08 -6.60
N GLU A 208 -21.54 3.35 -7.01
CA GLU A 208 -21.89 4.58 -7.72
C GLU A 208 -21.57 5.81 -6.88
N ASP A 209 -21.93 5.78 -5.59
CA ASP A 209 -21.60 6.83 -4.63
C ASP A 209 -20.10 7.08 -4.51
N ALA A 210 -19.27 6.02 -4.53
CA ALA A 210 -17.81 6.14 -4.55
C ALA A 210 -17.30 6.81 -5.82
N ARG A 211 -17.86 6.47 -6.99
CA ARG A 211 -17.47 7.05 -8.28
C ARG A 211 -17.80 8.53 -8.38
N GLU A 212 -18.93 8.95 -7.81
CA GLU A 212 -19.38 10.34 -7.81
C GLU A 212 -18.57 11.22 -6.85
N ARG A 213 -18.05 10.64 -5.74
CA ARG A 213 -17.36 11.40 -4.69
C ARG A 213 -15.85 11.37 -4.78
N CYS A 214 -15.28 10.48 -5.61
CA CYS A 214 -13.85 10.49 -5.89
C CYS A 214 -13.48 11.70 -6.75
N ASP A 215 -12.32 12.28 -6.48
CA ASP A 215 -11.73 13.37 -7.29
C ASP A 215 -11.28 12.87 -8.67
N GLY A 216 -11.18 11.55 -8.83
CA GLY A 216 -10.85 10.86 -10.06
C GLY A 216 -10.69 9.35 -9.83
N THR A 217 -10.41 8.62 -10.91
CA THR A 217 -10.19 7.18 -10.87
C THR A 217 -8.90 6.79 -11.58
N PHE A 218 -8.22 5.81 -10.98
CA PHE A 218 -7.08 5.14 -11.59
C PHE A 218 -7.42 3.72 -11.98
N SER A 219 -6.89 3.30 -13.11
CA SER A 219 -6.85 1.90 -13.52
C SER A 219 -5.43 1.36 -13.46
N ILE A 220 -5.30 0.07 -13.23
CA ILE A 220 -4.05 -0.68 -13.37
C ILE A 220 -4.07 -1.32 -14.75
N ALA A 221 -3.05 -1.09 -15.56
CA ALA A 221 -2.95 -1.64 -16.91
C ALA A 221 -2.93 -3.17 -16.86
N GLN A 222 -3.84 -3.81 -17.61
CA GLN A 222 -3.98 -5.26 -17.69
C GLN A 222 -3.89 -5.70 -19.14
N PHE A 223 -3.06 -6.71 -19.39
CA PHE A 223 -2.76 -7.21 -20.75
C PHE A 223 -3.25 -8.64 -20.95
N GLY A 224 -3.88 -9.24 -19.96
CA GLY A 224 -4.40 -10.61 -20.01
C GLY A 224 -5.87 -10.68 -20.40
N SER A 225 -6.48 -11.84 -20.16
CA SER A 225 -7.88 -12.14 -20.49
C SER A 225 -8.87 -11.79 -19.36
N THR A 226 -8.40 -11.46 -18.18
CA THR A 226 -9.25 -11.14 -17.03
C THR A 226 -9.69 -9.68 -17.04
N ARG A 227 -10.91 -9.42 -16.52
CA ARG A 227 -11.44 -8.05 -16.42
C ARG A 227 -10.89 -7.29 -15.21
N SER A 228 -10.44 -8.00 -14.19
CA SER A 228 -9.99 -7.41 -12.94
C SER A 228 -8.93 -8.29 -12.28
N ILE A 229 -8.16 -7.69 -11.38
CA ILE A 229 -7.25 -8.37 -10.47
C ILE A 229 -7.83 -8.34 -9.05
N ASN A 230 -7.33 -9.21 -8.17
CA ASN A 230 -7.74 -9.22 -6.76
C ASN A 230 -7.53 -7.85 -6.10
N ALA A 231 -8.48 -7.38 -5.31
CA ALA A 231 -8.45 -6.06 -4.68
C ALA A 231 -7.25 -5.86 -3.73
N GLY A 232 -6.83 -6.91 -3.02
CA GLY A 232 -5.63 -6.86 -2.17
C GLY A 232 -4.34 -6.69 -2.96
N VAL A 233 -4.27 -7.31 -4.16
CA VAL A 233 -3.15 -7.14 -5.11
C VAL A 233 -3.18 -5.73 -5.69
N ALA A 234 -4.34 -5.24 -6.14
CA ALA A 234 -4.49 -3.88 -6.64
C ALA A 234 -4.05 -2.84 -5.61
N ALA A 235 -4.43 -3.05 -4.33
CA ALA A 235 -4.02 -2.18 -3.23
C ALA A 235 -2.49 -2.20 -3.02
N GLY A 236 -1.87 -3.36 -3.07
CA GLY A 236 -0.40 -3.49 -3.00
C GLY A 236 0.29 -2.73 -4.14
N ILE A 237 -0.21 -2.84 -5.38
CA ILE A 237 0.33 -2.12 -6.55
C ILE A 237 0.19 -0.61 -6.36
N ALA A 238 -1.00 -0.10 -6.00
CA ALA A 238 -1.23 1.32 -5.81
C ALA A 238 -0.31 1.92 -4.73
N MET A 239 -0.24 1.29 -3.56
CA MET A 239 0.65 1.70 -2.47
C MET A 239 2.12 1.67 -2.90
N HIS A 240 2.58 0.61 -3.57
CA HIS A 240 3.96 0.50 -4.03
C HIS A 240 4.28 1.53 -5.12
N THR A 241 3.32 1.87 -5.99
CA THR A 241 3.51 2.94 -6.98
C THR A 241 3.70 4.29 -6.29
N TRP A 242 2.94 4.57 -5.22
CA TRP A 242 3.16 5.78 -4.41
C TRP A 242 4.56 5.78 -3.77
N ILE A 243 4.99 4.66 -3.16
CA ILE A 243 6.34 4.53 -2.56
C ILE A 243 7.42 4.83 -3.59
N ARG A 244 7.31 4.29 -4.80
CA ARG A 244 8.27 4.53 -5.88
C ARG A 244 8.39 6.00 -6.29
N GLN A 245 7.32 6.78 -6.16
CA GLN A 245 7.30 8.19 -6.56
C GLN A 245 7.69 9.15 -5.44
N HIS A 246 7.45 8.79 -4.17
CA HIS A 246 7.50 9.76 -3.07
C HIS A 246 8.38 9.35 -1.88
N ALA A 247 8.72 8.07 -1.73
CA ALA A 247 9.52 7.62 -0.61
C ALA A 247 11.02 7.53 -0.99
N ASP A 248 11.87 7.92 -0.05
CA ASP A 248 13.29 7.69 -0.14
C ASP A 248 13.56 6.22 0.22
N VAL A 249 13.77 5.40 -0.80
CA VAL A 249 14.14 3.99 -0.63
C VAL A 249 15.66 3.89 -0.59
N PRO A 250 16.25 3.33 0.48
CA PRO A 250 17.71 3.15 0.55
C PRO A 250 18.21 2.31 -0.62
N ARG A 251 19.32 2.72 -1.21
CA ARG A 251 19.97 2.00 -2.30
C ARG A 251 20.89 0.90 -1.77
#